data_c044dad67adcd03e82c22256029407ce
#
_entry.id   c044dad67adcd03e82c22256029407ce
#
_cell.length_a   1.000
_cell.length_b   1.000
_cell.length_c   1.000
_cell.angle_alpha   90.00
_cell.angle_beta   90.00
_cell.angle_gamma   90.00
#
_symmetry.space_group_name_H-M   'P 1'
#
loop_
_entity.id
_entity.type
_entity.pdbx_description
1 polymer ?
#
loop_
_entity_poly.entity_id
_entity_poly.type
_entity_poly.pdbx_seq_one_letter_code
_entity_poly.pdbx_strand_id
1 'polypeptide(L)'
;MKGTMNTNKYTRGYFMPPTDCRKWTQKEYIDKAPIWCSVDLRDGNQALIVPMSLEEKLEFFKVLVEIGFKEIEIGFPAASETEYEFCRALIEQNLIPDDVTIQVLTQSREHIIKKTFEALSGAKHAVVHLYNSTSVAQREQVFRKSKEEIIEIAVSGAKLLNEYKAKTPGDFKFEYSPESFTGTEPEFALEITNAVLDVWKPTPDDKVIVNLPVTVEMSLPHVYASQVEYMCENMKYRENVIVSLHPHNDRGCAVADSELGLLAGADRIEGTLFGNGERTGNVDIVTLALNMYSHGVDPKLDFSDLPAITEVYEKMTCMKVYDRQPYSGALVFAAFSGSHQDAIAKGMKWREEKDPEHWTVPYLPIDPMDIGRQYDGDVIRINSQSGKGGIGYLLQQKFGVNLPPKFREKVGYTVKSVSDHKHKELSPDEVYEVFATNFVNIETALKIVEAHYVQEENGTRIIANVTVSYKGEQKLITGKGNGRLDAVSDAIKNGLGIQYTIVTYNEHAMEVGSKSKAAAYVEICDINGNSSWGAGLHTDIINSSVSALVSAINNSDMVK
;
A
#
# COMPACT_ATOMS: atom_id res chain seq x y z
N MET A 1 -24.76 -9.15 25.39
CA MET A 1 -25.48 -10.29 24.81
C MET A 1 -24.45 -11.33 24.39
N LYS A 2 -24.47 -12.53 24.96
CA LYS A 2 -23.68 -13.64 24.43
C LYS A 2 -24.46 -14.22 23.24
N GLY A 3 -24.09 -13.81 22.02
CA GLY A 3 -24.59 -14.44 20.81
C GLY A 3 -23.95 -15.83 20.68
N THR A 4 -24.74 -16.83 20.38
CA THR A 4 -24.26 -18.17 20.04
C THR A 4 -23.95 -18.22 18.55
N MET A 5 -22.72 -18.62 18.19
CA MET A 5 -22.38 -18.88 16.79
C MET A 5 -23.19 -20.06 16.28
N ASN A 6 -23.97 -19.85 15.22
CA ASN A 6 -24.80 -20.91 14.61
C ASN A 6 -24.12 -21.47 13.37
N THR A 7 -23.44 -22.59 13.50
CA THR A 7 -22.75 -23.28 12.40
C THR A 7 -23.70 -24.00 11.45
N ASN A 8 -24.95 -24.29 11.87
CA ASN A 8 -25.91 -25.08 11.08
C ASN A 8 -26.37 -24.37 9.78
N LYS A 9 -26.18 -23.04 9.69
CA LYS A 9 -26.50 -22.28 8.49
C LYS A 9 -25.41 -22.32 7.41
N TYR A 10 -24.24 -22.90 7.71
CA TYR A 10 -23.11 -22.95 6.80
C TYR A 10 -22.93 -24.35 6.23
N THR A 11 -22.78 -24.41 4.92
CA THR A 11 -22.46 -25.63 4.18
C THR A 11 -21.19 -25.41 3.35
N ARG A 12 -20.56 -26.49 2.91
CA ARG A 12 -19.43 -26.43 1.98
C ARG A 12 -19.95 -26.04 0.60
N GLY A 13 -19.71 -24.78 0.20
CA GLY A 13 -20.19 -24.21 -1.06
C GLY A 13 -19.18 -24.30 -2.22
N TYR A 14 -18.20 -25.20 -2.13
CA TYR A 14 -17.16 -25.43 -3.14
C TYR A 14 -17.20 -26.86 -3.68
N PHE A 15 -16.53 -27.06 -4.80
CA PHE A 15 -16.51 -28.33 -5.51
C PHE A 15 -15.08 -28.87 -5.63
N MET A 16 -14.91 -30.17 -5.35
CA MET A 16 -13.67 -30.87 -5.69
C MET A 16 -13.68 -31.19 -7.18
N PRO A 17 -12.51 -31.23 -7.85
CA PRO A 17 -12.42 -31.76 -9.21
C PRO A 17 -12.92 -33.21 -9.28
N PRO A 18 -13.50 -33.62 -10.43
CA PRO A 18 -14.02 -34.99 -10.59
C PRO A 18 -12.91 -36.04 -10.72
N THR A 19 -11.67 -35.62 -10.92
CA THR A 19 -10.48 -36.48 -11.05
C THR A 19 -9.46 -36.20 -9.95
N ASP A 20 -8.47 -37.08 -9.81
CA ASP A 20 -7.38 -36.89 -8.85
C ASP A 20 -6.37 -35.86 -9.41
N CYS A 21 -6.42 -34.65 -8.88
CA CYS A 21 -5.58 -33.52 -9.27
C CYS A 21 -4.64 -33.14 -8.11
N ARG A 22 -3.55 -33.89 -7.96
CA ARG A 22 -2.55 -33.74 -6.87
C ARG A 22 -1.10 -33.79 -7.36
N LYS A 23 -0.84 -33.63 -8.68
CA LYS A 23 0.53 -33.62 -9.21
C LYS A 23 1.32 -32.40 -8.73
N TRP A 24 0.63 -31.28 -8.44
CA TRP A 24 1.22 -30.07 -7.87
C TRP A 24 1.98 -30.36 -6.55
N THR A 25 1.55 -31.35 -5.76
CA THR A 25 2.23 -31.75 -4.52
C THR A 25 3.61 -32.36 -4.74
N GLN A 26 3.98 -32.71 -5.98
CA GLN A 26 5.28 -33.27 -6.30
C GLN A 26 6.33 -32.20 -6.60
N LYS A 27 5.92 -30.94 -6.77
CA LYS A 27 6.82 -29.82 -6.94
C LYS A 27 7.17 -29.23 -5.57
N GLU A 28 8.45 -29.05 -5.32
CA GLU A 28 8.96 -28.59 -4.03
C GLU A 28 8.84 -27.09 -3.86
N TYR A 29 9.04 -26.30 -4.92
CA TYR A 29 9.02 -24.85 -4.91
C TYR A 29 8.66 -24.27 -6.28
N ILE A 30 8.41 -22.96 -6.33
CA ILE A 30 8.18 -22.21 -7.57
C ILE A 30 9.55 -21.83 -8.12
N ASP A 31 9.91 -22.35 -9.28
CA ASP A 31 11.25 -22.26 -9.87
C ASP A 31 11.47 -21.03 -10.76
N LYS A 32 10.42 -20.30 -11.08
CA LYS A 32 10.47 -19.09 -11.91
C LYS A 32 9.35 -18.11 -11.55
N ALA A 33 9.60 -16.82 -11.77
CA ALA A 33 8.58 -15.81 -11.63
C ALA A 33 7.40 -16.04 -12.59
N PRO A 34 6.16 -15.82 -12.15
CA PRO A 34 5.01 -15.75 -13.06
C PRO A 34 5.03 -14.46 -13.88
N ILE A 35 4.13 -14.36 -14.85
CA ILE A 35 3.75 -13.06 -15.41
C ILE A 35 2.97 -12.30 -14.32
N TRP A 36 3.43 -11.11 -13.95
CA TRP A 36 2.78 -10.27 -12.98
C TRP A 36 1.85 -9.27 -13.64
N CYS A 37 0.60 -9.21 -13.18
CA CYS A 37 -0.33 -8.16 -13.54
C CYS A 37 -0.75 -7.40 -12.28
N SER A 38 -0.42 -6.12 -12.20
CA SER A 38 -0.97 -5.26 -11.16
C SER A 38 -2.43 -4.93 -11.47
N VAL A 39 -3.30 -5.14 -10.48
CA VAL A 39 -4.70 -4.68 -10.53
C VAL A 39 -4.97 -3.54 -9.54
N ASP A 40 -3.92 -2.88 -9.05
CA ASP A 40 -4.01 -1.75 -8.11
C ASP A 40 -4.89 -0.62 -8.63
N LEU A 41 -4.77 -0.29 -9.92
CA LEU A 41 -5.48 0.84 -10.55
C LEU A 41 -6.92 0.50 -10.98
N ARG A 42 -7.32 -0.78 -10.92
CA ARG A 42 -8.70 -1.21 -11.17
C ARG A 42 -9.33 -1.73 -9.89
N ASP A 43 -9.02 -2.95 -9.46
CA ASP A 43 -9.65 -3.63 -8.33
C ASP A 43 -9.24 -2.99 -6.99
N GLY A 44 -7.97 -2.63 -6.86
CA GLY A 44 -7.46 -1.88 -5.73
C GLY A 44 -8.10 -0.50 -5.60
N ASN A 45 -8.14 0.28 -6.69
CA ASN A 45 -8.75 1.61 -6.71
C ASN A 45 -10.27 1.57 -6.48
N GLN A 46 -10.95 0.58 -7.05
CA GLN A 46 -12.41 0.39 -6.88
C GLN A 46 -12.80 0.22 -5.40
N ALA A 47 -11.93 -0.37 -4.61
CA ALA A 47 -12.17 -0.66 -3.19
C ALA A 47 -11.85 0.51 -2.25
N LEU A 48 -11.25 1.60 -2.74
CA LEU A 48 -10.90 2.77 -1.92
C LEU A 48 -12.14 3.57 -1.52
N ILE A 49 -12.16 4.07 -0.29
CA ILE A 49 -13.21 4.98 0.18
C ILE A 49 -13.24 6.26 -0.66
N VAL A 50 -12.06 6.78 -1.01
CA VAL A 50 -11.86 7.87 -1.95
C VAL A 50 -11.02 7.32 -3.10
N PRO A 51 -11.63 7.02 -4.26
CA PRO A 51 -10.89 6.57 -5.44
C PRO A 51 -9.86 7.62 -5.88
N MET A 52 -8.78 7.17 -6.48
CA MET A 52 -7.71 8.04 -6.98
C MET A 52 -8.22 8.98 -8.07
N SER A 53 -7.74 10.21 -8.05
CA SER A 53 -7.89 11.18 -9.15
C SER A 53 -7.11 10.72 -10.40
N LEU A 54 -7.34 11.40 -11.53
CA LEU A 54 -6.59 11.13 -12.76
C LEU A 54 -5.07 11.29 -12.53
N GLU A 55 -4.67 12.38 -11.86
CA GLU A 55 -3.27 12.69 -11.58
C GLU A 55 -2.62 11.62 -10.68
N GLU A 56 -3.32 11.19 -9.63
CA GLU A 56 -2.85 10.13 -8.73
C GLU A 56 -2.71 8.79 -9.46
N LYS A 57 -3.66 8.43 -10.33
CA LYS A 57 -3.56 7.23 -11.17
C LYS A 57 -2.37 7.29 -12.11
N LEU A 58 -2.09 8.44 -12.74
CA LEU A 58 -0.94 8.63 -13.62
C LEU A 58 0.39 8.52 -12.84
N GLU A 59 0.47 9.07 -11.62
CA GLU A 59 1.63 8.96 -10.76
C GLU A 59 1.84 7.50 -10.33
N PHE A 60 0.78 6.83 -9.89
CA PHE A 60 0.87 5.44 -9.43
C PHE A 60 1.20 4.45 -10.57
N PHE A 61 0.68 4.69 -11.79
CA PHE A 61 1.04 3.91 -12.97
C PHE A 61 2.57 3.92 -13.22
N LYS A 62 3.21 5.09 -13.09
CA LYS A 62 4.67 5.21 -13.24
C LYS A 62 5.42 4.39 -12.20
N VAL A 63 4.98 4.42 -10.95
CA VAL A 63 5.58 3.62 -9.87
C VAL A 63 5.45 2.13 -10.15
N LEU A 64 4.30 1.66 -10.62
CA LEU A 64 4.12 0.25 -11.01
C LEU A 64 5.07 -0.16 -12.16
N VAL A 65 5.27 0.71 -13.14
CA VAL A 65 6.25 0.49 -14.22
C VAL A 65 7.68 0.45 -13.67
N GLU A 66 8.04 1.35 -12.76
CA GLU A 66 9.37 1.41 -12.12
C GLU A 66 9.66 0.18 -11.28
N ILE A 67 8.67 -0.36 -10.56
CA ILE A 67 8.77 -1.65 -9.85
C ILE A 67 9.06 -2.81 -10.81
N GLY A 68 8.66 -2.70 -12.08
CA GLY A 68 8.94 -3.71 -13.10
C GLY A 68 7.71 -4.44 -13.64
N PHE A 69 6.48 -4.04 -13.28
CA PHE A 69 5.28 -4.64 -13.86
C PHE A 69 5.25 -4.46 -15.38
N LYS A 70 4.98 -5.55 -16.10
CA LYS A 70 4.83 -5.58 -17.56
C LYS A 70 3.39 -5.69 -18.02
N GLU A 71 2.48 -6.05 -17.11
CA GLU A 71 1.05 -6.01 -17.34
C GLU A 71 0.39 -5.25 -16.18
N ILE A 72 -0.49 -4.29 -16.51
CA ILE A 72 -1.16 -3.42 -15.54
C ILE A 72 -2.62 -3.26 -15.94
N GLU A 73 -3.55 -3.73 -15.11
CA GLU A 73 -4.98 -3.48 -15.30
C GLU A 73 -5.32 -2.07 -14.82
N ILE A 74 -5.56 -1.19 -15.78
CA ILE A 74 -5.68 0.26 -15.54
C ILE A 74 -7.08 0.71 -15.16
N GLY A 75 -8.12 -0.12 -15.42
CA GLY A 75 -9.47 0.24 -15.05
C GLY A 75 -10.54 -0.41 -15.90
N PHE A 76 -11.75 0.15 -15.79
CA PHE A 76 -12.92 -0.22 -16.59
C PHE A 76 -13.43 1.03 -17.36
N PRO A 77 -12.86 1.31 -18.56
CA PRO A 77 -13.11 2.56 -19.28
C PRO A 77 -14.58 2.86 -19.61
N ALA A 78 -15.39 1.81 -19.69
CA ALA A 78 -16.83 1.98 -19.94
C ALA A 78 -17.67 2.26 -18.67
N ALA A 79 -17.08 2.18 -17.47
CA ALA A 79 -17.80 2.35 -16.22
C ALA A 79 -17.95 3.82 -15.79
N SER A 80 -16.95 4.67 -16.06
CA SER A 80 -16.98 6.08 -15.68
C SER A 80 -16.13 6.96 -16.62
N GLU A 81 -16.34 8.27 -16.55
CA GLU A 81 -15.58 9.24 -17.31
C GLU A 81 -14.10 9.25 -16.88
N THR A 82 -13.82 9.24 -15.59
CA THR A 82 -12.45 9.20 -15.05
C THR A 82 -11.68 7.98 -15.56
N GLU A 83 -12.29 6.80 -15.57
CA GLU A 83 -11.68 5.58 -16.09
C GLU A 83 -11.38 5.68 -17.60
N TYR A 84 -12.30 6.29 -18.35
CA TYR A 84 -12.11 6.55 -19.78
C TYR A 84 -10.97 7.56 -20.02
N GLU A 85 -11.00 8.68 -19.31
CA GLU A 85 -9.98 9.75 -19.43
C GLU A 85 -8.59 9.24 -19.04
N PHE A 86 -8.48 8.42 -18.01
CA PHE A 86 -7.21 7.83 -17.61
C PHE A 86 -6.63 6.93 -18.71
N CYS A 87 -7.45 6.03 -19.27
CA CYS A 87 -7.03 5.21 -20.41
C CYS A 87 -6.57 6.07 -21.59
N ARG A 88 -7.33 7.11 -21.94
CA ARG A 88 -6.97 8.02 -23.02
C ARG A 88 -5.71 8.82 -22.73
N ALA A 89 -5.54 9.32 -21.51
CA ALA A 89 -4.35 10.06 -21.10
C ALA A 89 -3.07 9.22 -21.23
N LEU A 90 -3.09 7.98 -20.82
CA LEU A 90 -1.94 7.06 -20.97
C LEU A 90 -1.55 6.88 -22.44
N ILE A 91 -2.54 6.73 -23.34
CA ILE A 91 -2.32 6.50 -24.77
C ILE A 91 -1.90 7.79 -25.47
N GLU A 92 -2.65 8.88 -25.30
CA GLU A 92 -2.46 10.14 -26.03
C GLU A 92 -1.17 10.86 -25.63
N GLN A 93 -0.77 10.75 -24.36
CA GLN A 93 0.48 11.32 -23.86
C GLN A 93 1.68 10.37 -24.02
N ASN A 94 1.48 9.19 -24.64
CA ASN A 94 2.51 8.16 -24.87
C ASN A 94 3.25 7.77 -23.56
N LEU A 95 2.50 7.53 -22.48
CA LEU A 95 3.04 7.21 -21.16
C LEU A 95 3.28 5.71 -20.94
N ILE A 96 2.82 4.86 -21.86
CA ILE A 96 2.94 3.41 -21.80
C ILE A 96 4.28 3.00 -22.45
N PRO A 97 5.25 2.45 -21.70
CA PRO A 97 6.48 1.91 -22.28
C PRO A 97 6.20 0.79 -23.31
N ASP A 98 7.11 0.62 -24.27
CA ASP A 98 6.93 -0.36 -25.36
C ASP A 98 6.86 -1.82 -24.88
N ASP A 99 7.41 -2.10 -23.70
CA ASP A 99 7.41 -3.43 -23.07
C ASP A 99 6.33 -3.61 -21.99
N VAL A 100 5.41 -2.65 -21.87
CA VAL A 100 4.27 -2.69 -20.93
C VAL A 100 2.96 -2.85 -21.71
N THR A 101 2.14 -3.77 -21.26
CA THR A 101 0.79 -4.02 -21.78
C THR A 101 -0.24 -3.52 -20.77
N ILE A 102 -1.15 -2.65 -21.20
CA ILE A 102 -2.27 -2.24 -20.37
C ILE A 102 -3.40 -3.27 -20.50
N GLN A 103 -4.12 -3.50 -19.40
CA GLN A 103 -5.31 -4.33 -19.37
C GLN A 103 -6.53 -3.49 -19.00
N VAL A 104 -7.68 -3.77 -19.58
CA VAL A 104 -8.96 -3.12 -19.26
C VAL A 104 -10.07 -4.14 -19.13
N LEU A 105 -10.91 -3.92 -18.12
CA LEU A 105 -12.07 -4.78 -17.86
C LEU A 105 -13.23 -4.42 -18.80
N THR A 106 -14.00 -5.42 -19.22
CA THR A 106 -15.24 -5.24 -19.98
C THR A 106 -16.27 -6.32 -19.63
N GLN A 107 -17.55 -5.98 -19.79
CA GLN A 107 -18.65 -6.92 -19.63
C GLN A 107 -19.16 -7.42 -20.99
N SER A 108 -19.80 -8.60 -21.01
CA SER A 108 -20.42 -9.19 -22.21
C SER A 108 -21.68 -8.43 -22.65
N ARG A 109 -21.53 -7.15 -23.02
CA ARG A 109 -22.59 -6.26 -23.54
C ARG A 109 -22.02 -5.40 -24.66
N GLU A 110 -22.68 -5.38 -25.81
CA GLU A 110 -22.16 -4.74 -27.00
C GLU A 110 -21.75 -3.26 -26.79
N HIS A 111 -22.62 -2.46 -26.15
CA HIS A 111 -22.33 -1.03 -25.92
C HIS A 111 -21.12 -0.81 -24.97
N ILE A 112 -20.91 -1.72 -24.00
CA ILE A 112 -19.78 -1.70 -23.09
C ILE A 112 -18.49 -2.06 -23.84
N ILE A 113 -18.50 -3.15 -24.61
CA ILE A 113 -17.36 -3.60 -25.42
C ILE A 113 -16.97 -2.53 -26.44
N LYS A 114 -17.98 -1.94 -27.12
CA LYS A 114 -17.75 -0.84 -28.05
C LYS A 114 -17.00 0.33 -27.38
N LYS A 115 -17.49 0.77 -26.21
CA LYS A 115 -16.87 1.87 -25.46
C LYS A 115 -15.44 1.53 -25.00
N THR A 116 -15.19 0.27 -24.64
CA THR A 116 -13.86 -0.23 -24.27
C THR A 116 -12.88 -0.11 -25.44
N PHE A 117 -13.27 -0.54 -26.65
CA PHE A 117 -12.41 -0.41 -27.85
C PHE A 117 -12.24 1.05 -28.32
N GLU A 118 -13.26 1.89 -28.12
CA GLU A 118 -13.11 3.34 -28.32
C GLU A 118 -12.04 3.94 -27.40
N ALA A 119 -12.04 3.54 -26.12
CA ALA A 119 -11.03 3.99 -25.16
C ALA A 119 -9.62 3.49 -25.50
N LEU A 120 -9.49 2.29 -26.05
CA LEU A 120 -8.21 1.68 -26.42
C LEU A 120 -7.68 2.13 -27.79
N SER A 121 -8.41 2.96 -28.53
CA SER A 121 -7.98 3.42 -29.86
C SER A 121 -6.59 4.07 -29.80
N GLY A 122 -5.64 3.54 -30.56
CA GLY A 122 -4.25 3.99 -30.60
C GLY A 122 -3.33 3.33 -29.55
N ALA A 123 -3.82 2.43 -28.70
CA ALA A 123 -2.96 1.61 -27.85
C ALA A 123 -2.12 0.64 -28.71
N LYS A 124 -0.81 0.53 -28.39
CA LYS A 124 0.08 -0.39 -29.10
C LYS A 124 -0.24 -1.84 -28.73
N HIS A 125 -0.29 -2.12 -27.43
CA HIS A 125 -0.56 -3.44 -26.86
C HIS A 125 -1.57 -3.30 -25.73
N ALA A 126 -2.64 -4.10 -25.78
CA ALA A 126 -3.64 -4.12 -24.70
C ALA A 126 -4.26 -5.50 -24.52
N VAL A 127 -4.64 -5.82 -23.28
CA VAL A 127 -5.51 -6.95 -22.94
C VAL A 127 -6.93 -6.44 -22.72
N VAL A 128 -7.91 -7.06 -23.38
CA VAL A 128 -9.33 -6.82 -23.14
C VAL A 128 -9.87 -7.97 -22.31
N HIS A 129 -10.16 -7.69 -21.05
CA HIS A 129 -10.57 -8.66 -20.05
C HIS A 129 -12.09 -8.79 -19.99
N LEU A 130 -12.62 -9.87 -20.56
CA LEU A 130 -14.04 -10.22 -20.54
C LEU A 130 -14.36 -11.11 -19.35
N TYR A 131 -15.44 -10.82 -18.63
CA TYR A 131 -15.92 -11.66 -17.55
C TYR A 131 -17.44 -11.82 -17.54
N ASN A 132 -17.90 -12.92 -17.00
CA ASN A 132 -19.27 -13.12 -16.55
C ASN A 132 -19.32 -14.15 -15.42
N SER A 133 -20.29 -13.99 -14.52
CA SER A 133 -20.40 -14.83 -13.33
C SER A 133 -20.95 -16.22 -13.65
N THR A 134 -20.36 -17.25 -13.07
CA THR A 134 -20.61 -18.65 -13.41
C THR A 134 -21.05 -19.52 -12.22
N SER A 135 -20.88 -19.03 -10.97
CA SER A 135 -21.19 -19.84 -9.77
C SER A 135 -22.65 -20.23 -9.65
N VAL A 136 -22.92 -21.32 -8.94
CA VAL A 136 -24.27 -21.80 -8.63
C VAL A 136 -25.11 -20.68 -8.02
N ALA A 137 -24.60 -19.99 -7.00
CA ALA A 137 -25.34 -18.93 -6.33
C ALA A 137 -25.71 -17.78 -7.28
N GLN A 138 -24.82 -17.39 -8.17
CA GLN A 138 -25.09 -16.32 -9.13
C GLN A 138 -26.09 -16.75 -10.19
N ARG A 139 -25.95 -17.97 -10.74
CA ARG A 139 -26.88 -18.49 -11.71
C ARG A 139 -28.32 -18.60 -11.17
N GLU A 140 -28.47 -19.13 -9.96
CA GLU A 140 -29.79 -19.41 -9.36
C GLU A 140 -30.44 -18.19 -8.72
N GLN A 141 -29.64 -17.38 -7.97
CA GLN A 141 -30.20 -16.32 -7.12
C GLN A 141 -30.23 -14.96 -7.83
N VAL A 142 -29.21 -14.67 -8.66
CA VAL A 142 -29.03 -13.35 -9.28
C VAL A 142 -29.56 -13.35 -10.72
N PHE A 143 -28.98 -14.17 -11.59
CA PHE A 143 -29.36 -14.18 -13.00
C PHE A 143 -30.61 -14.99 -13.29
N ARG A 144 -30.88 -16.04 -12.51
CA ARG A 144 -31.94 -16.99 -12.72
C ARG A 144 -31.92 -17.60 -14.12
N LYS A 145 -30.71 -18.06 -14.51
CA LYS A 145 -30.40 -18.57 -15.85
C LYS A 145 -29.81 -19.96 -15.77
N SER A 146 -30.09 -20.75 -16.84
CA SER A 146 -29.49 -22.06 -17.01
C SER A 146 -27.98 -21.96 -17.36
N LYS A 147 -27.26 -23.08 -17.28
CA LYS A 147 -25.85 -23.16 -17.69
C LYS A 147 -25.67 -22.75 -19.16
N GLU A 148 -26.53 -23.20 -20.04
CA GLU A 148 -26.56 -22.91 -21.47
C GLU A 148 -26.71 -21.40 -21.73
N GLU A 149 -27.64 -20.75 -21.03
CA GLU A 149 -27.84 -19.30 -21.13
C GLU A 149 -26.60 -18.49 -20.63
N ILE A 150 -25.90 -18.98 -19.59
CA ILE A 150 -24.66 -18.35 -19.08
C ILE A 150 -23.52 -18.54 -20.11
N ILE A 151 -23.42 -19.72 -20.73
CA ILE A 151 -22.45 -19.96 -21.83
C ILE A 151 -22.74 -19.02 -23.01
N GLU A 152 -24.01 -18.83 -23.36
CA GLU A 152 -24.40 -17.94 -24.46
C GLU A 152 -23.96 -16.50 -24.22
N ILE A 153 -24.04 -16.00 -22.98
CA ILE A 153 -23.53 -14.68 -22.59
C ILE A 153 -22.03 -14.59 -22.85
N ALA A 154 -21.24 -15.57 -22.37
CA ALA A 154 -19.79 -15.59 -22.56
C ALA A 154 -19.40 -15.66 -24.05
N VAL A 155 -20.02 -16.58 -24.79
CA VAL A 155 -19.77 -16.78 -26.23
C VAL A 155 -20.14 -15.55 -27.05
N SER A 156 -21.26 -14.89 -26.72
CA SER A 156 -21.67 -13.65 -27.39
C SER A 156 -20.65 -12.53 -27.15
N GLY A 157 -20.17 -12.36 -25.92
CA GLY A 157 -19.10 -11.42 -25.62
C GLY A 157 -17.82 -11.74 -26.34
N ALA A 158 -17.41 -12.99 -26.37
CA ALA A 158 -16.20 -13.43 -27.09
C ALA A 158 -16.26 -13.15 -28.60
N LYS A 159 -17.42 -13.35 -29.22
CA LYS A 159 -17.65 -13.00 -30.64
C LYS A 159 -17.56 -11.49 -30.88
N LEU A 160 -18.17 -10.69 -30.00
CA LEU A 160 -18.06 -9.23 -30.08
C LEU A 160 -16.63 -8.75 -29.95
N LEU A 161 -15.82 -9.32 -29.06
CA LEU A 161 -14.40 -8.97 -28.96
C LEU A 161 -13.66 -9.24 -30.27
N ASN A 162 -13.86 -10.38 -30.92
CA ASN A 162 -13.29 -10.67 -32.24
C ASN A 162 -13.73 -9.64 -33.30
N GLU A 163 -15.00 -9.27 -33.29
CA GLU A 163 -15.56 -8.28 -34.22
C GLU A 163 -14.92 -6.91 -34.05
N TYR A 164 -14.79 -6.43 -32.79
CA TYR A 164 -14.20 -5.11 -32.51
C TYR A 164 -12.67 -5.11 -32.67
N LYS A 165 -11.96 -6.20 -32.33
CA LYS A 165 -10.53 -6.38 -32.64
C LYS A 165 -10.27 -6.20 -34.14
N ALA A 166 -11.08 -6.80 -34.99
CA ALA A 166 -10.93 -6.69 -36.44
C ALA A 166 -11.15 -5.26 -37.00
N LYS A 167 -11.87 -4.42 -36.27
CA LYS A 167 -12.20 -3.03 -36.66
C LYS A 167 -11.29 -1.97 -36.04
N THR A 168 -10.54 -2.33 -35.00
CA THR A 168 -9.71 -1.40 -34.21
C THR A 168 -8.23 -1.68 -34.45
N PRO A 169 -7.44 -0.72 -34.93
CA PRO A 169 -5.99 -0.89 -35.06
C PRO A 169 -5.32 -1.07 -33.70
N GLY A 170 -4.42 -2.02 -33.58
CA GLY A 170 -3.67 -2.33 -32.35
C GLY A 170 -3.40 -3.82 -32.21
N ASP A 171 -2.55 -4.18 -31.26
CA ASP A 171 -2.31 -5.55 -30.83
C ASP A 171 -3.12 -5.82 -29.57
N PHE A 172 -4.25 -6.52 -29.74
CA PHE A 172 -5.18 -6.83 -28.66
C PHE A 172 -5.15 -8.32 -28.34
N LYS A 173 -4.81 -8.64 -27.10
CA LYS A 173 -5.02 -9.97 -26.50
C LYS A 173 -6.35 -9.99 -25.75
N PHE A 174 -6.89 -11.18 -25.60
CA PHE A 174 -8.11 -11.37 -24.84
C PHE A 174 -7.85 -12.15 -23.57
N GLU A 175 -8.58 -11.76 -22.52
CA GLU A 175 -8.68 -12.50 -21.30
C GLU A 175 -10.14 -12.85 -21.00
N TYR A 176 -10.36 -14.06 -20.49
CA TYR A 176 -11.67 -14.49 -20.02
C TYR A 176 -11.61 -14.95 -18.56
N SER A 177 -12.52 -14.41 -17.74
CA SER A 177 -12.75 -14.85 -16.37
C SER A 177 -14.14 -15.47 -16.21
N PRO A 178 -14.27 -16.77 -15.89
CA PRO A 178 -15.47 -17.33 -15.29
C PRO A 178 -15.56 -16.84 -13.84
N GLU A 179 -16.14 -15.65 -13.64
CA GLU A 179 -16.19 -15.00 -12.32
C GLU A 179 -16.86 -15.91 -11.29
N SER A 180 -16.38 -15.85 -10.03
CA SER A 180 -16.77 -16.77 -8.95
C SER A 180 -16.41 -18.24 -9.25
N PHE A 181 -15.23 -18.45 -9.86
CA PHE A 181 -14.73 -19.76 -10.25
C PHE A 181 -14.75 -20.78 -9.09
N THR A 182 -14.34 -20.36 -7.88
CA THR A 182 -14.30 -21.22 -6.69
C THR A 182 -15.67 -21.71 -6.21
N GLY A 183 -16.75 -21.03 -6.61
CA GLY A 183 -18.14 -21.43 -6.37
C GLY A 183 -18.84 -22.04 -7.59
N THR A 184 -18.05 -22.38 -8.62
CA THR A 184 -18.52 -22.99 -9.88
C THR A 184 -18.09 -24.46 -9.93
N GLU A 185 -18.94 -25.33 -10.43
CA GLU A 185 -18.58 -26.72 -10.67
C GLU A 185 -17.41 -26.79 -11.66
N PRO A 186 -16.29 -27.51 -11.37
CA PRO A 186 -15.12 -27.55 -12.26
C PRO A 186 -15.42 -27.96 -13.70
N GLU A 187 -16.34 -28.90 -13.88
CA GLU A 187 -16.76 -29.35 -15.21
C GLU A 187 -17.49 -28.23 -15.96
N PHE A 188 -18.32 -27.43 -15.27
CA PHE A 188 -19.00 -26.29 -15.90
C PHE A 188 -18.03 -25.13 -16.18
N ALA A 189 -17.09 -24.86 -15.27
CA ALA A 189 -16.04 -23.88 -15.53
C ALA A 189 -15.20 -24.25 -16.75
N LEU A 190 -14.87 -25.53 -16.90
CA LEU A 190 -14.17 -26.03 -18.08
C LEU A 190 -15.00 -25.93 -19.36
N GLU A 191 -16.30 -26.29 -19.30
CA GLU A 191 -17.22 -26.22 -20.44
C GLU A 191 -17.36 -24.81 -20.99
N ILE A 192 -17.67 -23.83 -20.13
CA ILE A 192 -17.83 -22.43 -20.53
C ILE A 192 -16.50 -21.83 -21.05
N THR A 193 -15.39 -22.14 -20.39
CA THR A 193 -14.05 -21.69 -20.83
C THR A 193 -13.73 -22.25 -22.21
N ASN A 194 -13.95 -23.54 -22.44
CA ASN A 194 -13.74 -24.16 -23.74
C ASN A 194 -14.66 -23.60 -24.82
N ALA A 195 -15.90 -23.22 -24.48
CA ALA A 195 -16.81 -22.57 -25.42
C ALA A 195 -16.30 -21.18 -25.87
N VAL A 196 -15.70 -20.41 -24.97
CA VAL A 196 -15.04 -19.14 -25.29
C VAL A 196 -13.78 -19.38 -26.13
N LEU A 197 -12.94 -20.33 -25.75
CA LEU A 197 -11.72 -20.69 -26.50
C LEU A 197 -12.02 -21.18 -27.92
N ASP A 198 -13.12 -21.90 -28.13
CA ASP A 198 -13.58 -22.32 -29.46
C ASP A 198 -14.00 -21.14 -30.37
N VAL A 199 -14.37 -19.99 -29.77
CA VAL A 199 -14.60 -18.73 -30.51
C VAL A 199 -13.29 -18.05 -30.87
N TRP A 200 -12.35 -17.94 -29.93
CA TRP A 200 -11.09 -17.22 -30.13
C TRP A 200 -10.04 -18.01 -30.88
N LYS A 201 -10.00 -19.35 -30.70
CA LYS A 201 -9.06 -20.28 -31.35
C LYS A 201 -7.60 -19.83 -31.24
N PRO A 202 -7.08 -19.71 -30.00
CA PRO A 202 -5.75 -19.19 -29.78
C PRO A 202 -4.68 -20.00 -30.48
N THR A 203 -3.63 -19.30 -30.92
CA THR A 203 -2.47 -19.86 -31.63
C THR A 203 -1.19 -19.50 -30.88
N PRO A 204 -0.02 -20.09 -31.24
CA PRO A 204 1.26 -19.70 -30.63
C PRO A 204 1.56 -18.20 -30.75
N ASP A 205 1.13 -17.57 -31.86
CA ASP A 205 1.37 -16.15 -32.14
C ASP A 205 0.27 -15.22 -31.57
N ASP A 206 -0.92 -15.75 -31.28
CA ASP A 206 -2.05 -15.02 -30.71
C ASP A 206 -2.61 -15.78 -29.50
N LYS A 207 -1.83 -15.77 -28.40
CA LYS A 207 -2.21 -16.40 -27.14
C LYS A 207 -3.29 -15.59 -26.43
N VAL A 208 -4.14 -16.29 -25.70
CA VAL A 208 -5.17 -15.68 -24.83
C VAL A 208 -4.91 -16.00 -23.36
N ILE A 209 -5.55 -15.26 -22.49
CA ILE A 209 -5.47 -15.47 -21.05
C ILE A 209 -6.80 -16.07 -20.58
N VAL A 210 -6.72 -17.08 -19.74
CA VAL A 210 -7.84 -17.59 -18.95
C VAL A 210 -7.52 -17.37 -17.50
N ASN A 211 -8.30 -16.51 -16.86
CA ASN A 211 -8.14 -16.18 -15.45
C ASN A 211 -9.12 -16.99 -14.61
N LEU A 212 -8.64 -17.58 -13.54
CA LEU A 212 -9.39 -18.43 -12.61
C LEU A 212 -9.56 -17.68 -11.27
N PRO A 213 -10.54 -16.76 -11.12
CA PRO A 213 -10.58 -15.88 -9.97
C PRO A 213 -11.11 -16.58 -8.72
N VAL A 214 -10.37 -16.45 -7.61
CA VAL A 214 -10.90 -16.67 -6.26
C VAL A 214 -11.70 -15.44 -5.86
N THR A 215 -12.83 -15.22 -6.50
CA THR A 215 -13.70 -14.05 -6.24
C THR A 215 -14.11 -13.98 -4.79
N VAL A 216 -14.31 -15.14 -4.16
CA VAL A 216 -14.41 -15.33 -2.71
C VAL A 216 -13.67 -16.62 -2.35
N GLU A 217 -12.83 -16.58 -1.33
CA GLU A 217 -12.19 -17.79 -0.80
C GLU A 217 -13.24 -18.70 -0.14
N MET A 218 -13.61 -19.77 -0.80
CA MET A 218 -14.65 -20.71 -0.33
C MET A 218 -14.08 -21.99 0.26
N SER A 219 -12.83 -22.32 0.00
CA SER A 219 -12.19 -23.58 0.37
C SER A 219 -10.80 -23.39 0.98
N LEU A 220 -10.14 -24.48 1.28
CA LEU A 220 -8.72 -24.49 1.63
C LEU A 220 -7.86 -24.38 0.34
N PRO A 221 -6.66 -23.79 0.39
CA PRO A 221 -5.81 -23.57 -0.77
C PRO A 221 -5.54 -24.80 -1.64
N HIS A 222 -5.40 -25.98 -1.01
CA HIS A 222 -5.18 -27.23 -1.75
C HIS A 222 -6.36 -27.63 -2.65
N VAL A 223 -7.60 -27.22 -2.32
CA VAL A 223 -8.78 -27.45 -3.18
C VAL A 223 -8.67 -26.58 -4.42
N TYR A 224 -8.34 -25.30 -4.24
CA TYR A 224 -8.12 -24.38 -5.35
C TYR A 224 -6.99 -24.84 -6.27
N ALA A 225 -5.84 -25.24 -5.71
CA ALA A 225 -4.75 -25.80 -6.49
C ALA A 225 -5.18 -27.01 -7.33
N SER A 226 -5.98 -27.92 -6.75
CA SER A 226 -6.52 -29.06 -7.49
C SER A 226 -7.50 -28.63 -8.60
N GLN A 227 -8.31 -27.57 -8.37
CA GLN A 227 -9.19 -27.00 -9.41
C GLN A 227 -8.37 -26.38 -10.56
N VAL A 228 -7.29 -25.65 -10.23
CA VAL A 228 -6.36 -25.08 -11.22
C VAL A 228 -5.70 -26.20 -12.05
N GLU A 229 -5.18 -27.25 -11.40
CA GLU A 229 -4.59 -28.39 -12.10
C GLU A 229 -5.60 -29.06 -13.04
N TYR A 230 -6.84 -29.26 -12.59
CA TYR A 230 -7.91 -29.80 -13.41
C TYR A 230 -8.16 -28.96 -14.67
N MET A 231 -8.23 -27.64 -14.54
CA MET A 231 -8.39 -26.74 -15.68
C MET A 231 -7.18 -26.83 -16.63
N CYS A 232 -5.95 -26.79 -16.09
CA CYS A 232 -4.74 -26.87 -16.88
C CYS A 232 -4.63 -28.18 -17.68
N GLU A 233 -5.10 -29.31 -17.13
CA GLU A 233 -5.01 -30.61 -17.77
C GLU A 233 -6.10 -30.88 -18.83
N ASN A 234 -7.25 -30.22 -18.69
CA ASN A 234 -8.44 -30.54 -19.51
C ASN A 234 -8.88 -29.41 -20.46
N MET A 235 -8.29 -28.21 -20.32
CA MET A 235 -8.61 -27.06 -21.16
C MET A 235 -8.13 -27.27 -22.59
N LYS A 236 -8.97 -26.94 -23.58
CA LYS A 236 -8.59 -26.90 -24.99
C LYS A 236 -7.52 -25.84 -25.22
N TYR A 237 -6.67 -26.06 -26.19
CA TYR A 237 -5.60 -25.12 -26.60
C TYR A 237 -4.65 -24.72 -25.47
N ARG A 238 -4.44 -25.56 -24.46
CA ARG A 238 -3.67 -25.23 -23.25
C ARG A 238 -2.29 -24.61 -23.54
N GLU A 239 -1.61 -25.08 -24.56
CA GLU A 239 -0.29 -24.59 -25.01
C GLU A 239 -0.31 -23.14 -25.51
N ASN A 240 -1.48 -22.66 -25.93
CA ASN A 240 -1.72 -21.30 -26.42
C ASN A 240 -2.52 -20.44 -25.42
N VAL A 241 -2.75 -20.95 -24.21
CA VAL A 241 -3.46 -20.26 -23.13
C VAL A 241 -2.51 -19.95 -21.99
N ILE A 242 -2.50 -18.70 -21.56
CA ILE A 242 -1.86 -18.26 -20.32
C ILE A 242 -2.90 -18.41 -19.21
N VAL A 243 -2.64 -19.27 -18.24
CA VAL A 243 -3.52 -19.44 -17.07
C VAL A 243 -3.15 -18.43 -16.01
N SER A 244 -4.09 -17.53 -15.72
CA SER A 244 -3.96 -16.47 -14.72
C SER A 244 -4.75 -16.83 -13.45
N LEU A 245 -4.25 -16.36 -12.31
CA LEU A 245 -4.94 -16.45 -11.02
C LEU A 245 -5.20 -15.06 -10.47
N HIS A 246 -6.38 -14.86 -9.87
CA HIS A 246 -6.78 -13.61 -9.24
C HIS A 246 -7.41 -13.90 -7.86
N PRO A 247 -6.59 -14.17 -6.84
CA PRO A 247 -7.12 -14.49 -5.52
C PRO A 247 -7.47 -13.25 -4.70
N HIS A 248 -8.68 -13.27 -4.09
CA HIS A 248 -9.00 -12.44 -2.93
C HIS A 248 -8.62 -13.15 -1.63
N ASN A 249 -8.62 -12.42 -0.52
CA ASN A 249 -8.03 -12.84 0.76
C ASN A 249 -9.08 -13.01 1.88
N ASP A 250 -10.29 -13.49 1.55
CA ASP A 250 -11.42 -13.58 2.48
C ASP A 250 -11.15 -14.49 3.69
N ARG A 251 -10.29 -15.49 3.53
CA ARG A 251 -9.88 -16.43 4.58
C ARG A 251 -8.43 -16.23 5.04
N GLY A 252 -7.74 -15.21 4.51
CA GLY A 252 -6.34 -14.96 4.78
C GLY A 252 -5.37 -15.91 4.07
N CYS A 253 -5.77 -16.49 2.93
CA CYS A 253 -4.99 -17.52 2.24
C CYS A 253 -4.63 -17.14 0.80
N ALA A 254 -4.87 -15.91 0.34
CA ALA A 254 -4.63 -15.52 -1.05
C ALA A 254 -3.19 -15.77 -1.54
N VAL A 255 -2.18 -15.57 -0.68
CA VAL A 255 -0.78 -15.90 -0.99
C VAL A 255 -0.63 -17.41 -1.18
N ALA A 256 -1.18 -18.22 -0.29
CA ALA A 256 -1.13 -19.67 -0.39
C ALA A 256 -1.91 -20.21 -1.61
N ASP A 257 -3.07 -19.62 -1.93
CA ASP A 257 -3.82 -19.94 -3.15
C ASP A 257 -2.98 -19.66 -4.40
N SER A 258 -2.24 -18.55 -4.42
CA SER A 258 -1.35 -18.20 -5.52
C SER A 258 -0.15 -19.14 -5.63
N GLU A 259 0.55 -19.41 -4.51
CA GLU A 259 1.71 -20.30 -4.49
C GLU A 259 1.34 -21.71 -4.96
N LEU A 260 0.28 -22.28 -4.39
CA LEU A 260 -0.15 -23.63 -4.77
C LEU A 260 -0.75 -23.68 -6.19
N GLY A 261 -1.43 -22.62 -6.61
CA GLY A 261 -1.94 -22.49 -7.97
C GLY A 261 -0.82 -22.42 -9.04
N LEU A 262 0.30 -21.75 -8.73
CA LEU A 262 1.49 -21.75 -9.58
C LEU A 262 2.14 -23.15 -9.66
N LEU A 263 2.21 -23.86 -8.54
CA LEU A 263 2.64 -25.27 -8.55
C LEU A 263 1.69 -26.15 -9.39
N ALA A 264 0.39 -25.82 -9.39
CA ALA A 264 -0.63 -26.52 -10.15
C ALA A 264 -0.62 -26.23 -11.67
N GLY A 265 0.22 -25.29 -12.12
CA GLY A 265 0.44 -25.04 -13.54
C GLY A 265 -0.08 -23.71 -14.06
N ALA A 266 -0.43 -22.77 -13.19
CA ALA A 266 -0.70 -21.41 -13.60
C ALA A 266 0.59 -20.68 -14.06
N ASP A 267 0.40 -19.70 -14.94
CA ASP A 267 1.47 -18.97 -15.61
C ASP A 267 1.57 -17.50 -15.13
N ARG A 268 0.48 -16.96 -14.58
CA ARG A 268 0.29 -15.52 -14.34
C ARG A 268 -0.47 -15.27 -13.04
N ILE A 269 -0.17 -14.15 -12.38
CA ILE A 269 -0.84 -13.70 -11.15
C ILE A 269 -1.33 -12.27 -11.34
N GLU A 270 -2.58 -12.04 -11.00
CA GLU A 270 -3.18 -10.72 -10.78
C GLU A 270 -3.27 -10.44 -9.29
N GLY A 271 -2.81 -9.27 -8.86
CA GLY A 271 -2.84 -8.88 -7.47
C GLY A 271 -2.48 -7.41 -7.28
N THR A 272 -2.33 -7.00 -6.04
CA THR A 272 -2.06 -5.61 -5.68
C THR A 272 -0.87 -5.48 -4.73
N LEU A 273 -0.29 -4.30 -4.67
CA LEU A 273 0.68 -3.97 -3.65
C LEU A 273 0.00 -4.03 -2.27
N PHE A 274 0.63 -4.72 -1.33
CA PHE A 274 0.16 -4.90 0.06
C PHE A 274 -1.24 -5.51 0.20
N GLY A 275 -1.79 -6.08 -0.87
CA GLY A 275 -3.05 -6.81 -0.84
C GLY A 275 -4.31 -5.94 -0.79
N ASN A 276 -4.25 -4.68 -1.25
CA ASN A 276 -5.44 -3.83 -1.32
C ASN A 276 -6.51 -4.40 -2.27
N GLY A 277 -7.77 -4.18 -1.98
CA GLY A 277 -8.88 -4.62 -2.83
C GLY A 277 -10.19 -4.79 -2.07
N GLU A 278 -11.19 -5.27 -2.77
CA GLU A 278 -12.53 -5.50 -2.22
C GLU A 278 -12.51 -6.40 -0.97
N ARG A 279 -13.37 -6.11 -0.02
CA ARG A 279 -13.57 -6.85 1.25
C ARG A 279 -12.28 -6.95 2.08
N THR A 280 -11.55 -8.06 1.95
CA THR A 280 -10.28 -8.34 2.65
C THR A 280 -9.05 -8.13 1.77
N GLY A 281 -9.27 -7.68 0.54
CA GLY A 281 -8.23 -7.39 -0.44
C GLY A 281 -7.93 -8.52 -1.40
N ASN A 282 -6.97 -8.26 -2.29
CA ASN A 282 -6.39 -9.19 -3.26
C ASN A 282 -5.17 -9.92 -2.66
N VAL A 283 -4.57 -10.82 -3.43
CA VAL A 283 -3.25 -11.33 -3.08
C VAL A 283 -2.23 -10.19 -3.00
N ASP A 284 -1.45 -10.18 -1.94
CA ASP A 284 -0.34 -9.26 -1.77
C ASP A 284 0.85 -9.69 -2.64
N ILE A 285 1.09 -8.96 -3.74
CA ILE A 285 2.19 -9.25 -4.67
C ILE A 285 3.55 -9.05 -3.99
N VAL A 286 3.69 -8.07 -3.08
CA VAL A 286 4.95 -7.85 -2.35
C VAL A 286 5.31 -9.10 -1.56
N THR A 287 4.35 -9.63 -0.78
CA THR A 287 4.55 -10.86 -0.01
C THR A 287 4.87 -12.05 -0.91
N LEU A 288 4.09 -12.26 -1.98
CA LEU A 288 4.28 -13.40 -2.88
C LEU A 288 5.64 -13.35 -3.60
N ALA A 289 6.04 -12.18 -4.10
CA ALA A 289 7.33 -11.98 -4.78
C ALA A 289 8.51 -12.18 -3.83
N LEU A 290 8.44 -11.65 -2.60
CA LEU A 290 9.50 -11.79 -1.61
C LEU A 290 9.58 -13.20 -1.01
N ASN A 291 8.48 -13.95 -0.99
CA ASN A 291 8.52 -15.39 -0.71
C ASN A 291 9.38 -16.15 -1.75
N MET A 292 9.21 -15.85 -3.04
CA MET A 292 10.06 -16.42 -4.10
C MET A 292 11.51 -15.98 -3.94
N TYR A 293 11.74 -14.70 -3.69
CA TYR A 293 13.07 -14.14 -3.46
C TYR A 293 13.81 -14.86 -2.32
N SER A 294 13.11 -15.13 -1.21
CA SER A 294 13.67 -15.88 -0.07
C SER A 294 14.08 -17.32 -0.39
N HIS A 295 13.62 -17.86 -1.51
CA HIS A 295 13.99 -19.18 -2.04
C HIS A 295 15.02 -19.09 -3.18
N GLY A 296 15.60 -17.91 -3.41
CA GLY A 296 16.62 -17.70 -4.47
C GLY A 296 16.03 -17.58 -5.89
N VAL A 297 14.74 -17.33 -6.00
CA VAL A 297 14.06 -17.10 -7.28
C VAL A 297 13.86 -15.61 -7.49
N ASP A 298 14.47 -15.06 -8.55
CA ASP A 298 14.31 -13.66 -8.94
C ASP A 298 12.85 -13.38 -9.35
N PRO A 299 12.09 -12.57 -8.58
CA PRO A 299 10.69 -12.28 -8.88
C PRO A 299 10.49 -11.37 -10.09
N LYS A 300 11.55 -10.77 -10.65
CA LYS A 300 11.50 -9.77 -11.74
C LYS A 300 10.72 -8.50 -11.39
N LEU A 301 10.51 -8.24 -10.10
CA LEU A 301 9.98 -7.01 -9.54
C LEU A 301 11.01 -6.45 -8.55
N ASP A 302 11.22 -5.14 -8.59
CA ASP A 302 12.19 -4.46 -7.75
C ASP A 302 11.53 -3.90 -6.48
N PHE A 303 11.81 -4.53 -5.35
CA PHE A 303 11.40 -4.07 -4.02
C PHE A 303 12.60 -3.64 -3.16
N SER A 304 13.73 -3.28 -3.78
CA SER A 304 14.96 -2.89 -3.07
C SER A 304 14.81 -1.61 -2.23
N ASP A 305 13.80 -0.78 -2.51
CA ASP A 305 13.39 0.36 -1.66
C ASP A 305 11.91 0.24 -1.26
N LEU A 306 11.59 -0.82 -0.52
CA LEU A 306 10.23 -1.08 -0.04
C LEU A 306 9.65 0.06 0.82
N PRO A 307 10.44 0.80 1.65
CA PRO A 307 9.95 1.97 2.35
C PRO A 307 9.42 3.08 1.42
N ALA A 308 10.09 3.39 0.33
CA ALA A 308 9.62 4.40 -0.63
C ALA A 308 8.32 3.94 -1.34
N ILE A 309 8.24 2.67 -1.73
CA ILE A 309 7.03 2.08 -2.31
C ILE A 309 5.87 2.16 -1.32
N THR A 310 6.11 1.84 -0.04
CA THR A 310 5.10 1.95 1.03
C THR A 310 4.60 3.38 1.20
N GLU A 311 5.51 4.38 1.20
CA GLU A 311 5.14 5.79 1.33
C GLU A 311 4.24 6.26 0.18
N VAL A 312 4.59 5.91 -1.06
CA VAL A 312 3.77 6.24 -2.23
C VAL A 312 2.41 5.54 -2.16
N TYR A 313 2.39 4.24 -1.85
CA TYR A 313 1.14 3.50 -1.70
C TYR A 313 0.21 4.13 -0.65
N GLU A 314 0.73 4.42 0.56
CA GLU A 314 -0.05 5.05 1.63
C GLU A 314 -0.55 6.46 1.26
N LYS A 315 0.23 7.23 0.51
CA LYS A 315 -0.14 8.54 -0.01
C LYS A 315 -1.30 8.44 -1.02
N MET A 316 -1.20 7.50 -1.99
CA MET A 316 -2.18 7.39 -3.07
C MET A 316 -3.48 6.73 -2.65
N THR A 317 -3.40 5.74 -1.76
CA THR A 317 -4.58 4.99 -1.31
C THR A 317 -5.24 5.57 -0.07
N CYS A 318 -4.57 6.47 0.66
CA CYS A 318 -4.94 6.91 2.00
C CYS A 318 -5.10 5.75 3.01
N MET A 319 -4.50 4.60 2.73
CA MET A 319 -4.53 3.42 3.58
C MET A 319 -3.15 3.18 4.18
N LYS A 320 -3.12 2.61 5.40
CA LYS A 320 -1.88 2.27 6.08
C LYS A 320 -1.55 0.79 5.87
N VAL A 321 -0.27 0.51 5.59
CA VAL A 321 0.24 -0.86 5.61
C VAL A 321 0.22 -1.37 7.05
N TYR A 322 -0.30 -2.57 7.25
CA TYR A 322 -0.42 -3.17 8.57
C TYR A 322 0.95 -3.39 9.22
N ASP A 323 1.10 -3.03 10.51
CA ASP A 323 2.40 -3.10 11.21
C ASP A 323 3.09 -4.47 11.17
N ARG A 324 2.33 -5.54 10.98
CA ARG A 324 2.83 -6.91 10.85
C ARG A 324 2.61 -7.53 9.48
N GLN A 325 2.40 -6.69 8.46
CA GLN A 325 2.37 -7.14 7.07
C GLN A 325 3.72 -7.80 6.74
N PRO A 326 3.74 -8.99 6.14
CA PRO A 326 5.01 -9.64 5.79
C PRO A 326 5.94 -8.70 5.03
N TYR A 327 7.22 -8.70 5.39
CA TYR A 327 8.30 -7.88 4.84
C TYR A 327 8.14 -6.36 4.97
N SER A 328 6.95 -5.81 4.82
CA SER A 328 6.69 -4.37 4.73
C SER A 328 6.28 -3.72 6.05
N GLY A 329 5.66 -4.45 6.94
CA GLY A 329 5.12 -3.93 8.19
C GLY A 329 6.20 -3.34 9.11
N ALA A 330 5.85 -2.33 9.88
CA ALA A 330 6.79 -1.58 10.74
C ALA A 330 7.50 -2.46 11.79
N LEU A 331 6.87 -3.57 12.20
CA LEU A 331 7.35 -4.43 13.30
C LEU A 331 7.97 -5.76 12.84
N VAL A 332 8.05 -6.02 11.54
CA VAL A 332 8.42 -7.38 11.06
C VAL A 332 9.91 -7.69 11.17
N PHE A 333 10.77 -6.67 11.22
CA PHE A 333 12.21 -6.81 11.44
C PHE A 333 12.63 -6.37 12.84
N ALA A 334 11.71 -6.42 13.81
CA ALA A 334 11.96 -6.12 15.21
C ALA A 334 11.85 -7.40 16.05
N ALA A 335 12.79 -7.60 16.96
CA ALA A 335 12.72 -8.70 17.92
C ALA A 335 12.42 -8.16 19.32
N PHE A 336 11.37 -8.69 19.95
CA PHE A 336 10.91 -8.29 21.28
C PHE A 336 11.40 -9.21 22.39
N SER A 337 11.86 -10.39 22.07
CA SER A 337 12.40 -11.36 23.01
C SER A 337 13.93 -11.25 23.06
N GLY A 338 14.50 -11.13 24.27
CA GLY A 338 15.96 -11.07 24.44
C GLY A 338 16.69 -12.30 23.90
N SER A 339 16.08 -13.48 23.95
CA SER A 339 16.66 -14.69 23.35
C SER A 339 16.69 -14.65 21.82
N HIS A 340 15.67 -14.05 21.19
CA HIS A 340 15.65 -13.85 19.73
C HIS A 340 16.68 -12.81 19.31
N GLN A 341 16.78 -11.69 20.02
CA GLN A 341 17.80 -10.65 19.78
C GLN A 341 19.21 -11.23 19.86
N ASP A 342 19.51 -11.99 20.90
CA ASP A 342 20.82 -12.66 21.08
C ASP A 342 21.12 -13.64 19.94
N ALA A 343 20.11 -14.43 19.53
CA ALA A 343 20.28 -15.38 18.42
C ALA A 343 20.50 -14.69 17.08
N ILE A 344 19.78 -13.60 16.79
CA ILE A 344 19.97 -12.80 15.57
C ILE A 344 21.36 -12.16 15.58
N ALA A 345 21.78 -11.53 16.68
CA ALA A 345 23.10 -10.92 16.79
C ALA A 345 24.23 -11.94 16.58
N LYS A 346 24.11 -13.12 17.17
CA LYS A 346 25.08 -14.22 16.98
C LYS A 346 25.02 -14.75 15.54
N GLY A 347 23.85 -14.88 14.96
CA GLY A 347 23.64 -15.32 13.58
C GLY A 347 24.26 -14.36 12.57
N MET A 348 24.06 -13.05 12.74
CA MET A 348 24.69 -12.02 11.92
C MET A 348 26.21 -12.11 11.94
N LYS A 349 26.78 -12.18 13.16
CA LYS A 349 28.23 -12.34 13.33
C LYS A 349 28.76 -13.63 12.72
N TRP A 350 28.08 -14.75 12.95
CA TRP A 350 28.48 -16.03 12.39
C TRP A 350 28.47 -16.01 10.85
N ARG A 351 27.42 -15.42 10.26
CA ARG A 351 27.30 -15.27 8.81
C ARG A 351 28.46 -14.43 8.25
N GLU A 352 28.74 -13.28 8.84
CA GLU A 352 29.83 -12.40 8.42
C GLU A 352 31.19 -13.14 8.43
N GLU A 353 31.46 -13.98 9.43
CA GLU A 353 32.73 -14.67 9.60
C GLU A 353 32.85 -15.98 8.80
N LYS A 354 31.74 -16.69 8.56
CA LYS A 354 31.73 -18.08 8.07
C LYS A 354 31.03 -18.32 6.74
N ASP A 355 29.97 -17.56 6.45
CA ASP A 355 29.17 -17.76 5.26
C ASP A 355 28.52 -16.44 4.79
N PRO A 356 29.31 -15.47 4.33
CA PRO A 356 28.82 -14.16 3.94
C PRO A 356 27.94 -14.18 2.68
N GLU A 357 28.02 -15.25 1.89
CA GLU A 357 27.31 -15.36 0.61
C GLU A 357 25.86 -15.86 0.75
N HIS A 358 25.54 -16.54 1.87
CA HIS A 358 24.20 -17.09 2.09
C HIS A 358 23.50 -16.44 3.28
N TRP A 359 22.18 -16.29 3.17
CA TRP A 359 21.36 -15.78 4.27
C TRP A 359 20.84 -16.92 5.14
N THR A 360 21.37 -17.04 6.35
CA THR A 360 21.03 -18.11 7.29
C THR A 360 20.76 -17.58 8.71
N VAL A 361 20.48 -16.27 8.83
CA VAL A 361 20.28 -15.61 10.13
C VAL A 361 18.97 -16.10 10.78
N PRO A 362 19.02 -16.60 12.02
CA PRO A 362 17.82 -17.07 12.73
C PRO A 362 16.75 -15.96 12.82
N TYR A 363 15.49 -16.36 12.70
CA TYR A 363 14.30 -15.49 12.81
C TYR A 363 14.12 -14.41 11.71
N LEU A 364 15.05 -14.26 10.79
CA LEU A 364 14.95 -13.32 9.68
C LEU A 364 14.90 -14.10 8.36
N PRO A 365 13.75 -14.17 7.68
CA PRO A 365 13.60 -14.96 6.45
C PRO A 365 14.38 -14.42 5.27
N ILE A 366 14.68 -13.11 5.25
CA ILE A 366 15.51 -12.43 4.26
C ILE A 366 16.43 -11.41 4.94
N ASP A 367 17.45 -10.95 4.24
CA ASP A 367 18.22 -9.77 4.66
C ASP A 367 17.34 -8.52 4.54
N PRO A 368 17.05 -7.81 5.63
CA PRO A 368 16.27 -6.57 5.55
C PRO A 368 16.90 -5.52 4.62
N MET A 369 18.22 -5.54 4.46
CA MET A 369 18.92 -4.57 3.60
C MET A 369 18.60 -4.75 2.12
N ASP A 370 18.26 -5.96 1.68
CA ASP A 370 17.89 -6.23 0.29
C ASP A 370 16.61 -5.51 -0.15
N ILE A 371 15.79 -5.12 0.81
CA ILE A 371 14.54 -4.39 0.58
C ILE A 371 14.54 -2.97 1.18
N GLY A 372 15.73 -2.38 1.35
CA GLY A 372 15.91 -1.02 1.85
C GLY A 372 15.55 -0.83 3.33
N ARG A 373 15.53 -1.93 4.13
CA ARG A 373 15.20 -1.90 5.56
C ARG A 373 16.40 -2.28 6.41
N GLN A 374 16.25 -2.17 7.71
CA GLN A 374 17.25 -2.59 8.69
C GLN A 374 16.59 -3.44 9.78
N TYR A 375 17.36 -4.38 10.32
CA TYR A 375 16.93 -5.08 11.52
C TYR A 375 16.92 -4.12 12.71
N ASP A 376 15.78 -3.98 13.36
CA ASP A 376 15.61 -3.18 14.56
C ASP A 376 15.57 -4.10 15.80
N GLY A 377 16.73 -4.31 16.40
CA GLY A 377 16.89 -5.18 17.56
C GLY A 377 16.27 -4.66 18.84
N ASP A 378 15.85 -3.39 18.90
CA ASP A 378 15.63 -2.69 20.16
C ASP A 378 14.29 -1.98 20.32
N VAL A 379 13.22 -2.49 19.73
CA VAL A 379 11.87 -1.84 19.81
C VAL A 379 11.35 -1.68 21.26
N ILE A 380 11.87 -2.39 22.23
CA ILE A 380 11.40 -2.33 23.62
C ILE A 380 12.47 -1.81 24.60
N ARG A 381 13.74 -1.92 24.28
CA ARG A 381 14.84 -1.48 25.16
C ARG A 381 15.49 -0.25 24.59
N ILE A 382 15.18 0.89 25.17
CA ILE A 382 15.75 2.17 24.76
C ILE A 382 17.07 2.35 25.48
N ASN A 383 18.12 1.84 24.86
CA ASN A 383 19.51 2.04 25.27
C ASN A 383 20.28 2.78 24.18
N SER A 384 21.58 2.95 24.38
CA SER A 384 22.50 3.60 23.44
C SER A 384 22.54 3.02 22.03
N GLN A 385 21.99 1.81 21.84
CA GLN A 385 21.95 1.10 20.57
C GLN A 385 20.53 1.02 19.94
N SER A 386 19.53 1.62 20.60
CA SER A 386 18.14 1.62 20.11
C SER A 386 18.00 2.34 18.76
N GLY A 387 17.34 1.71 17.82
CA GLY A 387 17.05 2.29 16.50
C GLY A 387 16.10 3.50 16.58
N LYS A 388 16.27 4.45 15.65
CA LYS A 388 15.49 5.70 15.57
C LYS A 388 13.97 5.49 15.43
N GLY A 389 13.55 4.37 14.82
CA GLY A 389 12.16 4.00 14.61
C GLY A 389 11.42 3.61 15.90
N GLY A 390 12.09 2.87 16.79
CA GLY A 390 11.49 2.37 18.03
C GLY A 390 11.04 3.46 19.00
N ILE A 391 11.80 4.54 19.11
CA ILE A 391 11.47 5.68 19.97
C ILE A 391 10.21 6.40 19.46
N GLY A 392 10.14 6.65 18.16
CA GLY A 392 8.96 7.28 17.55
C GLY A 392 7.70 6.44 17.69
N TYR A 393 7.82 5.13 17.47
CA TYR A 393 6.72 4.18 17.66
C TYR A 393 6.25 4.14 19.12
N LEU A 394 7.17 4.08 20.08
CA LEU A 394 6.83 4.10 21.51
C LEU A 394 6.07 5.37 21.91
N LEU A 395 6.55 6.54 21.46
CA LEU A 395 5.91 7.83 21.73
C LEU A 395 4.50 7.89 21.12
N GLN A 396 4.32 7.34 19.92
CA GLN A 396 3.03 7.27 19.25
C GLN A 396 2.05 6.34 19.97
N GLN A 397 2.47 5.11 20.29
CA GLN A 397 1.58 4.08 20.85
C GLN A 397 1.20 4.35 22.32
N LYS A 398 2.14 4.85 23.14
CA LYS A 398 1.87 5.08 24.56
C LYS A 398 1.34 6.48 24.88
N PHE A 399 1.76 7.49 24.11
CA PHE A 399 1.50 8.89 24.46
C PHE A 399 0.77 9.66 23.36
N GLY A 400 0.42 8.99 22.25
CA GLY A 400 -0.29 9.63 21.12
C GLY A 400 0.57 10.66 20.36
N VAL A 401 1.90 10.63 20.50
CA VAL A 401 2.83 11.59 19.90
C VAL A 401 3.35 11.05 18.58
N ASN A 402 2.73 11.44 17.47
CA ASN A 402 3.13 11.02 16.12
C ASN A 402 4.12 12.04 15.52
N LEU A 403 5.41 11.78 15.69
CA LEU A 403 6.49 12.66 15.23
C LEU A 403 6.69 12.58 13.72
N PRO A 404 6.90 13.74 13.03
CA PRO A 404 7.39 13.76 11.65
C PRO A 404 8.73 13.01 11.50
N PRO A 405 9.03 12.38 10.34
CA PRO A 405 10.21 11.52 10.18
C PRO A 405 11.54 12.17 10.60
N LYS A 406 11.84 13.38 10.13
CA LYS A 406 13.05 14.10 10.51
C LYS A 406 13.09 14.49 12.00
N PHE A 407 11.95 14.82 12.57
CA PHE A 407 11.86 15.12 14.00
C PHE A 407 12.04 13.87 14.85
N ARG A 408 11.47 12.75 14.42
CA ARG A 408 11.67 11.43 15.04
C ARG A 408 13.16 11.07 15.15
N GLU A 409 13.90 11.35 14.10
CA GLU A 409 15.35 11.15 14.08
C GLU A 409 16.06 12.03 15.12
N LYS A 410 15.73 13.32 15.21
CA LYS A 410 16.33 14.27 16.16
C LYS A 410 16.01 13.86 17.60
N VAL A 411 14.76 13.52 17.90
CA VAL A 411 14.35 13.03 19.22
C VAL A 411 15.08 11.74 19.57
N GLY A 412 15.22 10.83 18.60
CA GLY A 412 15.99 9.58 18.74
C GLY A 412 17.41 9.82 19.19
N TYR A 413 18.13 10.74 18.56
CA TYR A 413 19.50 11.11 18.97
C TYR A 413 19.54 11.71 20.38
N THR A 414 18.59 12.56 20.74
CA THR A 414 18.53 13.19 22.08
C THR A 414 18.29 12.14 23.16
N VAL A 415 17.34 11.25 22.97
CA VAL A 415 17.04 10.15 23.90
C VAL A 415 18.25 9.22 24.06
N LYS A 416 18.88 8.87 22.94
CA LYS A 416 20.07 8.02 22.91
C LYS A 416 21.22 8.67 23.70
N SER A 417 21.49 9.95 23.48
CA SER A 417 22.52 10.69 24.24
C SER A 417 22.27 10.66 25.76
N VAL A 418 21.00 10.80 26.19
CA VAL A 418 20.63 10.74 27.62
C VAL A 418 20.85 9.34 28.19
N SER A 419 20.46 8.29 27.42
CA SER A 419 20.68 6.88 27.82
C SER A 419 22.16 6.57 27.96
N ASP A 420 22.99 7.02 27.00
CA ASP A 420 24.45 6.87 27.03
C ASP A 420 25.07 7.51 28.28
N HIS A 421 24.69 8.74 28.58
CA HIS A 421 25.20 9.45 29.76
C HIS A 421 24.77 8.82 31.09
N LYS A 422 23.55 8.28 31.14
CA LYS A 422 23.02 7.61 32.34
C LYS A 422 23.50 6.16 32.48
N HIS A 423 24.13 5.59 31.45
CA HIS A 423 24.55 4.18 31.36
C HIS A 423 23.44 3.20 31.75
N LYS A 424 22.18 3.51 31.39
CA LYS A 424 21.04 2.66 31.67
C LYS A 424 19.98 2.72 30.56
N GLU A 425 19.16 1.70 30.52
CA GLU A 425 17.92 1.71 29.72
C GLU A 425 16.94 2.76 30.28
N LEU A 426 16.25 3.46 29.38
CA LEU A 426 15.20 4.38 29.74
C LEU A 426 13.83 3.69 29.63
N SER A 427 13.01 3.87 30.67
CA SER A 427 11.61 3.44 30.62
C SER A 427 10.84 4.28 29.59
N PRO A 428 9.68 3.82 29.10
CA PRO A 428 8.83 4.62 28.23
C PRO A 428 8.49 6.01 28.78
N ASP A 429 8.26 6.12 30.08
CA ASP A 429 7.96 7.40 30.74
C ASP A 429 9.19 8.31 30.78
N GLU A 430 10.38 7.75 31.01
CA GLU A 430 11.64 8.51 30.96
C GLU A 430 11.94 9.00 29.52
N VAL A 431 11.59 8.23 28.50
CA VAL A 431 11.70 8.65 27.08
C VAL A 431 10.78 9.83 26.80
N TYR A 432 9.54 9.75 27.25
CA TYR A 432 8.60 10.85 27.12
C TYR A 432 9.08 12.09 27.88
N GLU A 433 9.64 11.93 29.08
CA GLU A 433 10.22 13.01 29.85
C GLU A 433 11.39 13.70 29.12
N VAL A 434 12.27 12.91 28.50
CA VAL A 434 13.35 13.44 27.67
C VAL A 434 12.80 14.22 26.48
N PHE A 435 11.82 13.69 25.78
CA PHE A 435 11.14 14.39 24.69
C PHE A 435 10.49 15.69 25.17
N ALA A 436 9.71 15.62 26.25
CA ALA A 436 8.98 16.76 26.80
C ALA A 436 9.93 17.87 27.26
N THR A 437 10.98 17.52 28.00
CA THR A 437 11.94 18.49 28.54
C THR A 437 12.77 19.19 27.47
N ASN A 438 13.06 18.52 26.36
CA ASN A 438 13.91 19.09 25.31
C ASN A 438 13.16 19.77 24.18
N PHE A 439 11.87 19.43 23.96
CA PHE A 439 11.18 19.88 22.75
C PHE A 439 9.79 20.44 22.97
N VAL A 440 9.10 20.11 24.08
CA VAL A 440 7.68 20.47 24.27
C VAL A 440 7.54 21.74 25.08
N ASN A 441 6.85 22.74 24.53
CA ASN A 441 6.47 23.97 25.20
C ASN A 441 7.69 24.67 25.87
N ILE A 442 8.82 24.71 25.16
CA ILE A 442 10.07 25.31 25.66
C ILE A 442 9.95 26.82 25.64
N GLU A 443 10.06 27.47 26.83
CA GLU A 443 9.93 28.90 27.04
C GLU A 443 11.13 29.47 27.83
N THR A 444 12.34 29.33 27.26
CA THR A 444 13.57 29.79 27.93
C THR A 444 13.84 31.27 27.70
N ALA A 445 14.23 31.67 26.49
CA ALA A 445 14.54 33.06 26.13
C ALA A 445 13.32 33.82 25.60
N LEU A 446 12.41 33.12 24.90
CA LEU A 446 11.19 33.66 24.32
C LEU A 446 9.97 32.95 24.90
N LYS A 447 8.99 33.72 25.35
CA LYS A 447 7.69 33.24 25.86
C LYS A 447 6.57 34.12 25.31
N ILE A 448 5.49 33.52 24.85
CA ILE A 448 4.24 34.24 24.57
C ILE A 448 3.47 34.42 25.90
N VAL A 449 3.20 35.67 26.26
CA VAL A 449 2.39 36.00 27.45
C VAL A 449 0.92 36.04 27.06
N GLU A 450 0.60 36.69 25.95
CA GLU A 450 -0.75 36.84 25.44
C GLU A 450 -0.72 37.10 23.93
N ALA A 451 -1.72 36.61 23.22
CA ALA A 451 -1.86 36.84 21.78
C ALA A 451 -3.31 37.17 21.42
N HIS A 452 -3.53 38.30 20.78
CA HIS A 452 -4.82 38.75 20.27
C HIS A 452 -4.79 38.74 18.73
N TYR A 453 -5.85 38.18 18.16
CA TYR A 453 -5.96 38.02 16.70
C TYR A 453 -7.13 38.85 16.18
N VAL A 454 -6.90 39.70 15.21
CA VAL A 454 -7.91 40.50 14.53
C VAL A 454 -7.85 40.23 13.02
N GLN A 455 -9.01 40.05 12.40
CA GLN A 455 -9.09 39.93 10.96
C GLN A 455 -9.00 41.32 10.33
N GLU A 456 -8.22 41.48 9.28
CA GLU A 456 -8.10 42.73 8.55
C GLU A 456 -9.44 43.07 7.87
N GLU A 457 -9.77 44.36 7.70
CA GLU A 457 -11.08 44.80 7.22
C GLU A 457 -11.46 44.24 5.83
N ASN A 458 -10.48 43.91 5.00
CA ASN A 458 -10.68 43.25 3.71
C ASN A 458 -10.84 41.72 3.81
N GLY A 459 -10.75 41.16 5.00
CA GLY A 459 -10.96 39.72 5.28
C GLY A 459 -9.86 38.79 4.78
N THR A 460 -8.75 39.29 4.24
CA THR A 460 -7.72 38.46 3.57
C THR A 460 -6.56 38.07 4.46
N ARG A 461 -6.33 38.79 5.59
CA ARG A 461 -5.20 38.55 6.50
C ARG A 461 -5.59 38.60 7.96
N ILE A 462 -4.79 37.95 8.78
CA ILE A 462 -4.87 38.00 10.25
C ILE A 462 -3.76 38.94 10.75
N ILE A 463 -4.13 39.82 11.66
CA ILE A 463 -3.21 40.64 12.43
C ILE A 463 -3.07 40.00 13.82
N ALA A 464 -1.87 39.69 14.25
CA ALA A 464 -1.56 39.20 15.57
C ALA A 464 -0.89 40.33 16.39
N ASN A 465 -1.50 40.70 17.50
CA ASN A 465 -0.89 41.55 18.53
C ASN A 465 -0.44 40.65 19.67
N VAL A 466 0.85 40.49 19.84
CA VAL A 466 1.44 39.49 20.73
C VAL A 466 2.27 40.18 21.81
N THR A 467 1.91 39.95 23.05
CA THR A 467 2.76 40.32 24.20
C THR A 467 3.73 39.18 24.45
N VAL A 468 5.01 39.42 24.30
CA VAL A 468 6.07 38.46 24.53
C VAL A 468 6.95 38.85 25.69
N SER A 469 7.50 37.87 26.41
CA SER A 469 8.66 38.04 27.26
C SER A 469 9.89 37.54 26.47
N TYR A 470 10.80 38.44 26.16
CA TYR A 470 12.02 38.10 25.41
C TYR A 470 13.24 38.53 26.22
N LYS A 471 14.07 37.54 26.61
CA LYS A 471 15.25 37.71 27.48
C LYS A 471 14.93 38.50 28.77
N GLY A 472 13.74 38.25 29.35
CA GLY A 472 13.25 38.88 30.59
C GLY A 472 12.54 40.20 30.41
N GLU A 473 12.51 40.78 29.22
CA GLU A 473 11.78 42.03 28.93
C GLU A 473 10.42 41.76 28.26
N GLN A 474 9.36 42.40 28.72
CA GLN A 474 8.08 42.33 28.02
C GLN A 474 8.01 43.32 26.86
N LYS A 475 7.52 42.85 25.72
CA LYS A 475 7.35 43.65 24.50
C LYS A 475 6.01 43.29 23.84
N LEU A 476 5.32 44.31 23.35
CA LEU A 476 4.18 44.12 22.45
C LEU A 476 4.71 44.19 21.01
N ILE A 477 4.49 43.13 20.27
CA ILE A 477 4.89 43.01 18.87
C ILE A 477 3.65 42.73 18.01
N THR A 478 3.68 43.19 16.76
CA THR A 478 2.55 43.03 15.83
C THR A 478 3.04 42.45 14.53
N GLY A 479 2.29 41.51 13.98
CA GLY A 479 2.58 40.92 12.67
C GLY A 479 1.32 40.61 11.90
N LYS A 480 1.49 40.34 10.59
CA LYS A 480 0.40 40.03 9.66
C LYS A 480 0.70 38.73 8.92
N GLY A 481 -0.33 37.91 8.73
CA GLY A 481 -0.16 36.64 8.02
C GLY A 481 -1.45 36.14 7.41
N ASN A 482 -1.35 35.05 6.61
CA ASN A 482 -2.50 34.38 6.01
C ASN A 482 -3.29 33.55 7.04
N GLY A 483 -2.66 33.22 8.17
CA GLY A 483 -3.23 32.52 9.30
C GLY A 483 -2.62 33.00 10.62
N ARG A 484 -3.14 32.47 11.75
CA ARG A 484 -2.71 32.92 13.08
C ARG A 484 -1.24 32.58 13.37
N LEU A 485 -0.78 31.39 12.99
CA LEU A 485 0.62 30.99 13.16
C LEU A 485 1.55 31.87 12.32
N ASP A 486 1.19 32.15 11.07
CA ASP A 486 1.95 32.99 10.14
C ASP A 486 2.03 34.45 10.67
N ALA A 487 0.92 34.98 11.18
CA ALA A 487 0.89 36.31 11.78
C ALA A 487 1.76 36.42 13.04
N VAL A 488 1.80 35.38 13.90
CA VAL A 488 2.69 35.33 15.07
C VAL A 488 4.15 35.21 14.61
N SER A 489 4.43 34.38 13.61
CA SER A 489 5.76 34.26 13.03
C SER A 489 6.28 35.58 12.48
N ASP A 490 5.44 36.32 11.76
CA ASP A 490 5.78 37.65 11.24
C ASP A 490 6.03 38.66 12.36
N ALA A 491 5.17 38.64 13.41
CA ALA A 491 5.36 39.48 14.59
C ALA A 491 6.72 39.23 15.29
N ILE A 492 7.12 37.96 15.44
CA ILE A 492 8.41 37.57 16.03
C ILE A 492 9.58 38.05 15.16
N LYS A 493 9.51 37.79 13.85
CA LYS A 493 10.57 38.21 12.91
C LYS A 493 10.79 39.72 12.91
N ASN A 494 9.72 40.47 12.75
CA ASN A 494 9.78 41.92 12.63
C ASN A 494 9.96 42.62 13.98
N GLY A 495 9.29 42.15 15.04
CA GLY A 495 9.33 42.78 16.35
C GLY A 495 10.56 42.47 17.19
N LEU A 496 11.19 41.30 16.99
CA LEU A 496 12.37 40.86 17.74
C LEU A 496 13.64 40.76 16.87
N GLY A 497 13.52 40.90 15.55
CA GLY A 497 14.64 40.79 14.63
C GLY A 497 15.17 39.36 14.42
N ILE A 498 14.41 38.34 14.80
CA ILE A 498 14.81 36.93 14.72
C ILE A 498 14.45 36.41 13.32
N GLN A 499 15.44 36.10 12.51
CA GLN A 499 15.23 35.68 11.11
C GLN A 499 15.32 34.17 10.94
N TYR A 500 14.26 33.54 10.48
CA TYR A 500 14.14 32.10 10.20
C TYR A 500 13.11 31.81 9.12
N THR A 501 13.12 30.60 8.59
CA THR A 501 12.09 30.07 7.69
C THR A 501 11.45 28.85 8.38
N ILE A 502 10.13 28.75 8.36
CA ILE A 502 9.41 27.53 8.76
C ILE A 502 9.55 26.54 7.59
N VAL A 503 10.18 25.39 7.85
CA VAL A 503 10.46 24.34 6.87
C VAL A 503 9.42 23.25 6.92
N THR A 504 9.03 22.85 8.15
CA THR A 504 8.03 21.80 8.37
C THR A 504 7.02 22.28 9.41
N TYR A 505 5.74 22.01 9.14
CA TYR A 505 4.66 22.19 10.09
C TYR A 505 3.70 21.01 10.00
N ASN A 506 3.45 20.33 11.11
CA ASN A 506 2.50 19.24 11.23
C ASN A 506 1.72 19.37 12.53
N GLU A 507 0.45 18.92 12.52
CA GLU A 507 -0.40 18.87 13.70
C GLU A 507 -1.33 17.66 13.67
N HIS A 508 -1.71 17.16 14.83
CA HIS A 508 -2.71 16.10 14.98
C HIS A 508 -3.33 16.10 16.39
N ALA A 509 -4.49 15.44 16.52
CA ALA A 509 -5.09 15.15 17.81
C ALA A 509 -4.36 13.96 18.47
N MET A 510 -4.01 14.06 19.75
CA MET A 510 -3.31 12.99 20.49
C MET A 510 -4.23 11.83 20.85
N GLU A 511 -5.53 12.10 21.02
CA GLU A 511 -6.56 11.13 21.43
C GLU A 511 -7.84 11.34 20.64
N VAL A 512 -8.74 10.38 20.68
CA VAL A 512 -10.07 10.49 20.05
C VAL A 512 -11.02 11.25 20.99
N GLY A 513 -11.69 12.27 20.47
CA GLY A 513 -12.74 13.02 21.18
C GLY A 513 -12.48 14.51 21.31
N SER A 514 -13.52 15.27 21.67
CA SER A 514 -13.50 16.75 21.73
C SER A 514 -12.64 17.34 22.87
N LYS A 515 -12.16 16.52 23.78
CA LYS A 515 -11.27 16.93 24.87
C LYS A 515 -9.80 16.59 24.62
N SER A 516 -9.50 16.01 23.44
CA SER A 516 -8.14 15.67 23.05
C SER A 516 -7.23 16.91 23.04
N LYS A 517 -5.98 16.73 23.46
CA LYS A 517 -4.94 17.73 23.20
C LYS A 517 -4.51 17.65 21.74
N ALA A 518 -4.16 18.79 21.17
CA ALA A 518 -3.48 18.87 19.90
C ALA A 518 -1.97 18.82 20.12
N ALA A 519 -1.28 18.07 19.30
CA ALA A 519 0.18 18.10 19.17
C ALA A 519 0.56 18.80 17.86
N ALA A 520 1.41 19.80 17.95
CA ALA A 520 1.98 20.48 16.79
C ALA A 520 3.50 20.38 16.80
N TYR A 521 4.10 20.30 15.61
CA TYR A 521 5.54 20.19 15.41
C TYR A 521 5.99 21.20 14.37
N VAL A 522 7.04 21.95 14.68
CA VAL A 522 7.59 22.99 13.82
C VAL A 522 9.09 22.79 13.65
N GLU A 523 9.54 22.75 12.41
CA GLU A 523 10.95 22.89 12.05
C GLU A 523 11.18 24.29 11.51
N ILE A 524 12.19 24.97 12.06
CA ILE A 524 12.68 26.22 11.51
C ILE A 524 14.14 26.09 11.07
N CYS A 525 14.50 26.87 10.06
CA CYS A 525 15.87 26.99 9.58
C CYS A 525 16.33 28.44 9.69
N ASP A 526 17.49 28.68 10.28
CA ASP A 526 18.11 30.00 10.36
C ASP A 526 18.75 30.44 9.03
N ILE A 527 19.26 31.64 8.97
CA ILE A 527 19.91 32.20 7.75
C ILE A 527 21.22 31.47 7.38
N ASN A 528 21.79 30.68 8.29
CA ASN A 528 23.02 29.91 8.07
C ASN A 528 22.69 28.46 7.65
N GLY A 529 21.42 28.07 7.57
CA GLY A 529 20.99 26.72 7.23
C GLY A 529 20.89 25.77 8.42
N ASN A 530 21.04 26.23 9.67
CA ASN A 530 20.89 25.39 10.86
C ASN A 530 19.40 25.16 11.16
N SER A 531 19.02 23.89 11.33
CA SER A 531 17.64 23.49 11.59
C SER A 531 17.42 23.27 13.10
N SER A 532 16.26 23.72 13.60
CA SER A 532 15.82 23.42 14.95
C SER A 532 14.34 23.03 14.99
N TRP A 533 14.01 22.15 15.93
CA TRP A 533 12.68 21.60 16.12
C TRP A 533 12.05 21.99 17.45
N GLY A 534 10.74 22.20 17.44
CA GLY A 534 9.93 22.37 18.62
C GLY A 534 8.60 21.64 18.51
N ALA A 535 8.06 21.26 19.65
CA ALA A 535 6.75 20.67 19.80
C ALA A 535 5.88 21.54 20.71
N GLY A 536 4.59 21.58 20.42
CA GLY A 536 3.59 22.23 21.27
C GLY A 536 2.47 21.26 21.60
N LEU A 537 2.10 21.14 22.87
CA LEU A 537 1.00 20.32 23.34
C LEU A 537 0.00 21.19 24.08
N HIS A 538 -1.20 21.36 23.53
CA HIS A 538 -2.25 22.20 24.13
C HIS A 538 -3.65 21.70 23.74
N THR A 539 -4.67 22.04 24.54
CA THR A 539 -6.07 21.75 24.21
C THR A 539 -6.62 22.60 23.07
N ASP A 540 -6.02 23.76 22.82
CA ASP A 540 -6.31 24.64 21.70
C ASP A 540 -5.22 24.43 20.62
N ILE A 541 -5.63 24.19 19.39
CA ILE A 541 -4.75 23.86 18.26
C ILE A 541 -3.83 25.02 17.88
N ILE A 542 -4.32 26.27 18.00
CA ILE A 542 -3.53 27.45 17.68
C ILE A 542 -2.44 27.66 18.74
N ASN A 543 -2.79 27.49 20.00
CA ASN A 543 -1.81 27.58 21.09
C ASN A 543 -0.77 26.46 20.98
N SER A 544 -1.18 25.25 20.58
CA SER A 544 -0.26 24.15 20.28
C SER A 544 0.73 24.53 19.20
N SER A 545 0.26 25.08 18.08
CA SER A 545 1.09 25.49 16.94
C SER A 545 2.04 26.63 17.29
N VAL A 546 1.57 27.63 18.01
CA VAL A 546 2.38 28.77 18.48
C VAL A 546 3.45 28.30 19.48
N SER A 547 3.09 27.41 20.42
CA SER A 547 4.04 26.83 21.38
C SER A 547 5.11 25.99 20.68
N ALA A 548 4.76 25.26 19.61
CA ALA A 548 5.72 24.52 18.80
C ALA A 548 6.73 25.47 18.13
N LEU A 549 6.27 26.58 17.54
CA LEU A 549 7.14 27.59 16.94
C LEU A 549 8.06 28.22 17.98
N VAL A 550 7.52 28.63 19.13
CA VAL A 550 8.30 29.20 20.23
C VAL A 550 9.36 28.22 20.73
N SER A 551 8.99 26.95 20.89
CA SER A 551 9.92 25.89 21.28
C SER A 551 11.05 25.71 20.24
N ALA A 552 10.74 25.75 18.96
CA ALA A 552 11.73 25.65 17.90
C ALA A 552 12.73 26.85 17.94
N ILE A 553 12.23 28.05 18.18
CA ILE A 553 13.04 29.26 18.33
C ILE A 553 13.94 29.15 19.57
N ASN A 554 13.40 28.74 20.71
CA ASN A 554 14.16 28.57 21.96
C ASN A 554 15.21 27.46 21.85
N ASN A 555 15.00 26.45 21.03
CA ASN A 555 15.95 25.38 20.76
C ASN A 555 17.04 25.75 19.73
N SER A 556 16.90 26.89 19.07
CA SER A 556 17.88 27.39 18.11
C SER A 556 19.00 28.22 18.77
N ASP A 557 20.08 28.42 18.05
CA ASP A 557 21.16 29.32 18.51
C ASP A 557 20.86 30.82 18.33
N MET A 558 19.73 31.14 17.68
CA MET A 558 19.34 32.53 17.39
C MET A 558 18.96 33.34 18.64
N VAL A 559 18.63 32.69 19.76
CA VAL A 559 18.16 33.35 20.98
C VAL A 559 19.01 33.04 22.22
N LYS A 560 20.02 32.19 22.07
CA LYS A 560 21.02 31.87 23.12
C LYS A 560 21.93 33.01 23.48
#